data_05abb7b6eaa0b0a67dc2ed94c25bc5c8
#
_entry.id   05abb7b6eaa0b0a67dc2ed94c25bc5c8
#
_cell.length_a   1.000
_cell.length_b   1.000
_cell.length_c   1.000
_cell.angle_alpha   90.00
_cell.angle_beta   90.00
_cell.angle_gamma   90.00
#
_symmetry.space_group_name_H-M   'P 1'
#
loop_
_entity.id
_entity.type
_entity.pdbx_description
1 polymer ?
#
loop_
_entity_poly.entity_id
_entity_poly.type
_entity_poly.pdbx_seq_one_letter_code
_entity_poly.pdbx_strand_id
1 'polypeptide(L)'
;MTDAAPILSLLAGLDATVATAESITAGRLAAAITDVAGSSKVYAGGVVSYATAVKIDVLGVPADLVDVHGVVSAECARAMAEGVRELLSTTYGLSTTGVAGPDTQEGKPVGTVFVAAAGPGGTEVRELALTGGRASIQAAAVNGALSALRGMIDPENDPRPVVDPEHPGLG
;
A
#
# COMPACT_ATOMS: atom_id res chain seq x y z
N MET A 1 6.51 11.95 9.02
CA MET A 1 6.48 11.58 7.59
C MET A 1 7.50 10.46 7.40
N THR A 2 7.09 9.34 6.83
CA THR A 2 8.04 8.25 6.54
C THR A 2 8.93 8.69 5.39
N ASP A 3 10.23 8.74 5.64
CA ASP A 3 11.21 9.07 4.61
C ASP A 3 11.37 7.87 3.66
N ALA A 4 11.16 8.07 2.38
CA ALA A 4 11.33 7.03 1.37
C ALA A 4 12.82 6.70 1.10
N ALA A 5 13.73 7.64 1.33
CA ALA A 5 15.14 7.47 0.98
C ALA A 5 15.82 6.25 1.66
N PRO A 6 15.64 5.97 2.97
CA PRO A 6 16.19 4.76 3.58
C PRO A 6 15.62 3.46 2.97
N ILE A 7 14.33 3.47 2.61
CA ILE A 7 13.67 2.31 2.02
C ILE A 7 14.23 2.01 0.62
N LEU A 8 14.43 3.06 -0.19
CA LEU A 8 15.02 2.91 -1.52
C LEU A 8 16.47 2.45 -1.45
N SER A 9 17.22 2.90 -0.44
CA SER A 9 18.58 2.44 -0.18
C SER A 9 18.62 0.94 0.17
N LEU A 10 17.67 0.47 0.98
CA LEU A 10 17.52 -0.96 1.30
C LEU A 10 17.19 -1.77 0.05
N LEU A 11 16.24 -1.32 -0.75
CA LEU A 11 15.88 -1.98 -2.01
C LEU A 11 17.07 -2.08 -2.95
N ALA A 12 17.83 -1.00 -3.12
CA ALA A 12 19.03 -0.98 -3.95
C ALA A 12 20.10 -1.95 -3.43
N GLY A 13 20.29 -2.03 -2.12
CA GLY A 13 21.21 -2.98 -1.49
C GLY A 13 20.83 -4.45 -1.69
N LEU A 14 19.54 -4.73 -1.88
CA LEU A 14 19.00 -6.06 -2.14
C LEU A 14 18.87 -6.38 -3.64
N ASP A 15 19.25 -5.48 -4.52
CA ASP A 15 18.98 -5.56 -5.97
C ASP A 15 17.48 -5.82 -6.25
N ALA A 16 16.62 -5.16 -5.48
CA ALA A 16 15.18 -5.35 -5.51
C ALA A 16 14.47 -4.15 -6.12
N THR A 17 13.32 -4.42 -6.75
CA THR A 17 12.49 -3.41 -7.41
C THR A 17 11.10 -3.34 -6.78
N VAL A 18 10.42 -2.20 -6.94
CA VAL A 18 9.08 -1.95 -6.43
C VAL A 18 8.19 -1.28 -7.47
N ALA A 19 6.91 -1.63 -7.44
CA ALA A 19 5.84 -0.99 -8.21
C ALA A 19 4.69 -0.57 -7.29
N THR A 20 3.85 0.38 -7.73
CA THR A 20 2.72 0.91 -6.95
C THR A 20 1.38 0.76 -7.65
N ALA A 21 0.34 0.42 -6.90
CA ALA A 21 -1.06 0.41 -7.31
C ALA A 21 -1.85 1.36 -6.39
N GLU A 22 -2.24 2.51 -6.92
CA GLU A 22 -2.77 3.59 -6.12
C GLU A 22 -4.24 3.88 -6.42
N SER A 23 -5.08 3.84 -5.40
CA SER A 23 -6.45 4.34 -5.48
C SER A 23 -6.58 5.64 -4.69
N ILE A 24 -6.66 5.56 -3.37
CA ILE A 24 -6.86 6.74 -2.51
C ILE A 24 -5.74 7.78 -2.61
N THR A 25 -4.51 7.38 -2.85
CA THR A 25 -3.34 8.27 -2.92
C THR A 25 -3.14 8.92 -4.28
N ALA A 26 -3.75 8.37 -5.33
CA ALA A 26 -3.86 8.96 -6.67
C ALA A 26 -2.52 9.51 -7.23
N GLY A 27 -1.45 8.72 -7.15
CA GLY A 27 -0.12 9.07 -7.65
C GLY A 27 0.83 9.67 -6.61
N ARG A 28 0.36 9.97 -5.39
CA ARG A 28 1.20 10.56 -4.34
C ARG A 28 2.25 9.61 -3.80
N LEU A 29 1.98 8.30 -3.77
CA LEU A 29 2.96 7.29 -3.37
C LEU A 29 4.08 7.20 -4.41
N ALA A 30 3.74 7.16 -5.68
CA ALA A 30 4.71 7.22 -6.78
C ALA A 30 5.55 8.50 -6.73
N ALA A 31 4.92 9.66 -6.50
CA ALA A 31 5.62 10.93 -6.35
C ALA A 31 6.59 10.91 -5.15
N ALA A 32 6.16 10.44 -3.98
CA ALA A 32 7.01 10.35 -2.80
C ALA A 32 8.24 9.45 -3.01
N ILE A 33 8.10 8.39 -3.80
CA ILE A 33 9.22 7.53 -4.18
C ILE A 33 10.14 8.25 -5.17
N THR A 34 9.58 8.89 -6.20
CA THR A 34 10.35 9.50 -7.28
C THR A 34 10.99 10.84 -6.90
N ASP A 35 10.54 11.48 -5.84
CA ASP A 35 11.21 12.66 -5.25
C ASP A 35 12.60 12.34 -4.69
N VAL A 36 12.89 11.06 -4.45
CA VAL A 36 14.20 10.61 -3.98
C VAL A 36 15.15 10.42 -5.16
N ALA A 37 16.30 11.08 -5.10
CA ALA A 37 17.33 10.93 -6.12
C ALA A 37 17.80 9.46 -6.23
N GLY A 38 17.87 8.93 -7.45
CA GLY A 38 18.27 7.55 -7.71
C GLY A 38 17.13 6.52 -7.62
N SER A 39 15.89 6.95 -7.40
CA SER A 39 14.70 6.10 -7.37
C SER A 39 14.52 5.23 -8.62
N SER A 40 14.98 5.71 -9.78
CA SER A 40 14.91 4.99 -11.07
C SER A 40 15.64 3.64 -11.07
N LYS A 41 16.51 3.40 -10.10
CA LYS A 41 17.22 2.10 -9.96
C LYS A 41 16.33 1.03 -9.37
N VAL A 42 15.32 1.41 -8.57
CA VAL A 42 14.48 0.50 -7.79
C VAL A 42 12.99 0.63 -8.10
N TYR A 43 12.52 1.79 -8.55
CA TYR A 43 11.11 2.01 -8.87
C TYR A 43 10.84 1.77 -10.36
N ALA A 44 10.04 0.77 -10.67
CA ALA A 44 9.70 0.42 -12.05
C ALA A 44 8.55 1.25 -12.63
N GLY A 45 7.64 1.70 -11.78
CA GLY A 45 6.45 2.43 -12.19
C GLY A 45 5.23 2.08 -11.35
N GLY A 46 4.06 2.53 -11.79
CA GLY A 46 2.82 2.25 -11.06
C GLY A 46 1.55 2.50 -11.86
N VAL A 47 0.44 2.07 -11.29
CA VAL A 47 -0.91 2.24 -11.85
C VAL A 47 -1.75 3.06 -10.88
N VAL A 48 -2.30 4.17 -11.35
CA VAL A 48 -3.36 4.90 -10.63
C VAL A 48 -4.69 4.27 -11.00
N SER A 49 -5.13 3.32 -10.18
CA SER A 49 -6.36 2.53 -10.37
C SER A 49 -7.54 3.16 -9.63
N TYR A 50 -7.87 4.41 -9.97
CA TYR A 50 -8.90 5.17 -9.25
C TYR A 50 -10.31 4.59 -9.45
N ALA A 51 -10.66 4.24 -10.69
CA ALA A 51 -11.90 3.56 -11.02
C ALA A 51 -11.82 2.05 -10.74
N THR A 52 -12.93 1.44 -10.35
CA THR A 52 -13.03 -0.01 -10.11
C THR A 52 -12.64 -0.82 -11.34
N ALA A 53 -13.08 -0.41 -12.52
CA ALA A 53 -12.72 -1.09 -13.78
C ALA A 53 -11.20 -1.18 -14.00
N VAL A 54 -10.45 -0.14 -13.64
CA VAL A 54 -8.97 -0.16 -13.76
C VAL A 54 -8.33 -1.15 -12.80
N LYS A 55 -8.91 -1.34 -11.61
CA LYS A 55 -8.45 -2.38 -10.68
C LYS A 55 -8.63 -3.77 -11.29
N ILE A 56 -9.77 -4.01 -11.93
CA ILE A 56 -10.11 -5.31 -12.54
C ILE A 56 -9.31 -5.52 -13.83
N ASP A 57 -9.43 -4.58 -14.77
CA ASP A 57 -8.94 -4.77 -16.14
C ASP A 57 -7.42 -4.63 -16.27
N VAL A 58 -6.78 -3.81 -15.42
CA VAL A 58 -5.35 -3.54 -15.49
C VAL A 58 -4.56 -4.30 -14.43
N LEU A 59 -5.03 -4.29 -13.18
CA LEU A 59 -4.33 -4.93 -12.07
C LEU A 59 -4.73 -6.40 -11.88
N GLY A 60 -5.77 -6.87 -12.58
CA GLY A 60 -6.25 -8.24 -12.46
C GLY A 60 -6.95 -8.55 -11.13
N VAL A 61 -7.47 -7.53 -10.42
CA VAL A 61 -8.29 -7.76 -9.23
C VAL A 61 -9.54 -8.55 -9.63
N PRO A 62 -9.83 -9.71 -9.02
CA PRO A 62 -11.00 -10.50 -9.39
C PRO A 62 -12.30 -9.74 -9.17
N ALA A 63 -13.20 -9.75 -10.18
CA ALA A 63 -14.48 -9.03 -10.09
C ALA A 63 -15.36 -9.56 -8.96
N ASP A 64 -15.40 -10.87 -8.76
CA ASP A 64 -16.13 -11.52 -7.69
C ASP A 64 -15.60 -11.17 -6.29
N LEU A 65 -14.29 -10.93 -6.16
CA LEU A 65 -13.69 -10.41 -4.92
C LEU A 65 -14.24 -9.00 -4.62
N VAL A 66 -14.34 -8.14 -5.64
CA VAL A 66 -14.88 -6.80 -5.51
C VAL A 66 -16.37 -6.83 -5.16
N ASP A 67 -17.14 -7.74 -5.78
CA ASP A 67 -18.58 -7.91 -5.50
C ASP A 67 -18.83 -8.35 -4.05
N VAL A 68 -17.97 -9.18 -3.48
CA VAL A 68 -18.13 -9.72 -2.12
C VAL A 68 -17.57 -8.76 -1.06
N HIS A 69 -16.39 -8.22 -1.28
CA HIS A 69 -15.63 -7.46 -0.25
C HIS A 69 -15.61 -5.94 -0.48
N GLY A 70 -15.96 -5.49 -1.68
CA GLY A 70 -15.82 -4.10 -2.08
C GLY A 70 -14.38 -3.72 -2.43
N VAL A 71 -14.21 -2.49 -2.94
CA VAL A 71 -12.89 -1.96 -3.30
C VAL A 71 -12.14 -1.37 -2.10
N VAL A 72 -12.84 -1.04 -1.02
CA VAL A 72 -12.24 -0.60 0.24
C VAL A 72 -12.19 -1.80 1.19
N SER A 73 -11.24 -2.68 0.99
CA SER A 73 -11.10 -3.93 1.75
C SER A 73 -9.65 -4.41 1.78
N ALA A 74 -9.34 -5.25 2.75
CA ALA A 74 -8.03 -5.91 2.86
C ALA A 74 -7.76 -6.81 1.65
N GLU A 75 -8.80 -7.51 1.18
CA GLU A 75 -8.75 -8.41 0.03
C GLU A 75 -8.44 -7.64 -1.26
N CYS A 76 -9.09 -6.50 -1.47
CA CYS A 76 -8.82 -5.65 -2.63
C CYS A 76 -7.41 -5.06 -2.58
N ALA A 77 -6.95 -4.56 -1.42
CA ALA A 77 -5.59 -4.04 -1.26
C ALA A 77 -4.55 -5.11 -1.56
N ARG A 78 -4.75 -6.34 -1.06
CA ARG A 78 -3.90 -7.50 -1.36
C ARG A 78 -3.82 -7.76 -2.85
N ALA A 79 -4.96 -7.92 -3.50
CA ALA A 79 -5.04 -8.22 -4.94
C ALA A 79 -4.40 -7.10 -5.79
N MET A 80 -4.57 -5.84 -5.40
CA MET A 80 -3.93 -4.71 -6.09
C MET A 80 -2.40 -4.76 -5.98
N ALA A 81 -1.85 -5.05 -4.80
CA ALA A 81 -0.41 -5.12 -4.58
C ALA A 81 0.22 -6.30 -5.35
N GLU A 82 -0.42 -7.46 -5.30
CA GLU A 82 0.00 -8.65 -6.05
C GLU A 82 -0.10 -8.40 -7.56
N GLY A 83 -1.20 -7.81 -8.02
CA GLY A 83 -1.44 -7.52 -9.42
C GLY A 83 -0.41 -6.55 -10.02
N VAL A 84 -0.06 -5.46 -9.34
CA VAL A 84 0.95 -4.53 -9.86
C VAL A 84 2.36 -5.12 -9.83
N ARG A 85 2.66 -5.95 -8.82
CA ARG A 85 3.92 -6.69 -8.74
C ARG A 85 4.10 -7.62 -9.93
N GLU A 86 3.06 -8.35 -10.30
CA GLU A 86 3.05 -9.25 -11.46
C GLU A 86 3.11 -8.46 -12.77
N LEU A 87 2.25 -7.44 -12.93
CA LEU A 87 2.14 -6.63 -14.13
C LEU A 87 3.48 -6.00 -14.54
N LEU A 88 4.25 -5.49 -13.57
CA LEU A 88 5.53 -4.82 -13.82
C LEU A 88 6.74 -5.70 -13.50
N SER A 89 6.53 -6.97 -13.17
CA SER A 89 7.58 -7.96 -12.89
C SER A 89 8.60 -7.45 -11.85
N THR A 90 8.10 -6.84 -10.77
CA THR A 90 8.93 -6.29 -9.69
C THR A 90 9.07 -7.25 -8.52
N THR A 91 10.10 -7.04 -7.68
CA THR A 91 10.29 -7.81 -6.45
C THR A 91 9.16 -7.55 -5.46
N TYR A 92 8.76 -6.27 -5.32
CA TYR A 92 7.69 -5.83 -4.42
C TYR A 92 6.61 -5.06 -5.16
N GLY A 93 5.37 -5.19 -4.70
CA GLY A 93 4.23 -4.39 -5.12
C GLY A 93 3.59 -3.71 -3.92
N LEU A 94 3.29 -2.42 -4.01
CA LEU A 94 2.59 -1.67 -2.98
C LEU A 94 1.20 -1.29 -3.45
N SER A 95 0.23 -1.29 -2.55
CA SER A 95 -1.09 -0.76 -2.88
C SER A 95 -1.67 0.12 -1.80
N THR A 96 -2.61 0.99 -2.21
CA THR A 96 -3.41 1.84 -1.34
C THR A 96 -4.85 1.87 -1.83
N THR A 97 -5.81 1.59 -0.95
CA THR A 97 -7.24 1.80 -1.19
C THR A 97 -7.90 2.33 0.07
N GLY A 98 -8.99 3.10 -0.04
CA GLY A 98 -9.63 3.66 1.14
C GLY A 98 -10.56 4.81 0.85
N VAL A 99 -11.10 5.40 1.93
CA VAL A 99 -12.07 6.49 1.93
C VAL A 99 -11.42 7.79 2.40
N ALA A 100 -11.20 8.71 1.46
CA ALA A 100 -10.60 10.03 1.78
C ALA A 100 -11.64 11.09 2.20
N GLY A 101 -12.94 10.81 2.01
CA GLY A 101 -14.02 11.73 2.32
C GLY A 101 -14.35 12.73 1.19
N PRO A 102 -15.33 13.64 1.39
CA PRO A 102 -16.07 13.86 2.64
C PRO A 102 -17.11 12.77 2.97
N ASP A 103 -17.59 12.04 1.97
CA ASP A 103 -18.63 11.03 2.15
C ASP A 103 -18.03 9.65 2.48
N THR A 104 -18.85 8.82 3.13
CA THR A 104 -18.55 7.39 3.34
C THR A 104 -18.59 6.62 2.03
N GLN A 105 -17.91 5.50 1.95
CA GLN A 105 -17.94 4.61 0.79
C GLN A 105 -18.12 3.17 1.24
N GLU A 106 -19.01 2.43 0.60
CA GLU A 106 -19.29 1.01 0.90
C GLU A 106 -19.63 0.77 2.38
N GLY A 107 -20.32 1.75 3.02
CA GLY A 107 -20.63 1.70 4.44
C GLY A 107 -19.45 1.92 5.38
N LYS A 108 -18.27 2.23 4.85
CA LYS A 108 -17.06 2.49 5.64
C LYS A 108 -16.86 3.98 5.89
N PRO A 109 -16.46 4.37 7.12
CA PRO A 109 -16.24 5.78 7.47
C PRO A 109 -15.04 6.36 6.75
N VAL A 110 -15.02 7.69 6.62
CA VAL A 110 -13.87 8.47 6.16
C VAL A 110 -12.65 8.14 7.03
N GLY A 111 -11.51 7.91 6.39
CA GLY A 111 -10.28 7.53 7.07
C GLY A 111 -10.04 6.02 7.15
N THR A 112 -11.01 5.18 6.74
CA THR A 112 -10.76 3.75 6.56
C THR A 112 -9.86 3.57 5.34
N VAL A 113 -8.65 3.07 5.56
CA VAL A 113 -7.65 2.85 4.51
C VAL A 113 -7.02 1.48 4.69
N PHE A 114 -6.82 0.78 3.58
CA PHE A 114 -6.02 -0.43 3.52
C PHE A 114 -4.80 -0.18 2.65
N VAL A 115 -3.64 -0.60 3.17
CA VAL A 115 -2.39 -0.61 2.41
C VAL A 115 -1.85 -2.02 2.39
N ALA A 116 -1.21 -2.41 1.30
CA ALA A 116 -0.59 -3.72 1.22
C ALA A 116 0.81 -3.64 0.60
N ALA A 117 1.66 -4.56 1.03
CA ALA A 117 2.96 -4.83 0.44
C ALA A 117 3.04 -6.31 0.07
N ALA A 118 3.24 -6.60 -1.20
CA ALA A 118 3.43 -7.95 -1.73
C ALA A 118 4.91 -8.16 -2.05
N GLY A 119 5.45 -9.30 -1.70
CA GLY A 119 6.85 -9.65 -1.93
C GLY A 119 7.07 -11.15 -2.09
N PRO A 120 8.32 -11.61 -2.22
CA PRO A 120 8.63 -13.03 -2.40
C PRO A 120 8.15 -13.93 -1.26
N GLY A 121 8.05 -13.40 -0.04
CA GLY A 121 7.60 -14.13 1.16
C GLY A 121 6.10 -14.10 1.39
N GLY A 122 5.33 -13.42 0.55
CA GLY A 122 3.88 -13.27 0.70
C GLY A 122 3.43 -11.81 0.69
N THR A 123 2.19 -11.58 1.14
CA THR A 123 1.58 -10.24 1.12
C THR A 123 1.09 -9.88 2.51
N GLU A 124 1.57 -8.73 2.99
CA GLU A 124 1.11 -8.09 4.21
C GLU A 124 0.08 -7.03 3.89
N VAL A 125 -1.00 -6.98 4.68
CA VAL A 125 -2.04 -5.95 4.59
C VAL A 125 -2.18 -5.28 5.95
N ARG A 126 -2.27 -3.95 5.95
CA ARG A 126 -2.55 -3.15 7.15
C ARG A 126 -3.82 -2.35 6.95
N GLU A 127 -4.72 -2.42 7.93
CA GLU A 127 -5.85 -1.50 8.04
C GLU A 127 -5.41 -0.28 8.87
N LEU A 128 -5.74 0.90 8.37
CA LEU A 128 -5.43 2.17 9.02
C LEU A 128 -6.75 2.91 9.29
N ALA A 129 -6.92 3.36 10.53
CA ALA A 129 -8.02 4.24 10.92
C ALA A 129 -7.49 5.68 11.01
N LEU A 130 -7.55 6.41 9.91
CA LEU A 130 -6.96 7.74 9.77
C LEU A 130 -7.98 8.83 10.06
N THR A 131 -7.49 9.98 10.52
CA THR A 131 -8.33 11.15 10.83
C THR A 131 -7.85 12.38 10.09
N GLY A 132 -8.71 13.38 9.99
CA GLY A 132 -8.43 14.66 9.33
C GLY A 132 -9.08 14.79 7.95
N GLY A 133 -8.67 15.80 7.20
CA GLY A 133 -9.17 16.04 5.85
C GLY A 133 -8.52 15.14 4.81
N ARG A 134 -9.08 15.13 3.59
CA ARG A 134 -8.63 14.33 2.45
C ARG A 134 -7.12 14.33 2.25
N ALA A 135 -6.48 15.50 2.26
CA ALA A 135 -5.03 15.62 2.06
C ALA A 135 -4.22 14.93 3.17
N SER A 136 -4.66 15.07 4.43
CA SER A 136 -4.01 14.42 5.58
C SER A 136 -4.15 12.91 5.52
N ILE A 137 -5.33 12.41 5.17
CA ILE A 137 -5.59 10.97 5.01
C ILE A 137 -4.74 10.40 3.87
N GLN A 138 -4.66 11.08 2.74
CA GLN A 138 -3.83 10.65 1.61
C GLN A 138 -2.34 10.61 1.98
N ALA A 139 -1.83 11.63 2.68
CA ALA A 139 -0.44 11.66 3.13
C ALA A 139 -0.13 10.54 4.14
N ALA A 140 -1.06 10.29 5.07
CA ALA A 140 -0.91 9.19 6.04
C ALA A 140 -0.99 7.81 5.36
N ALA A 141 -1.81 7.65 4.33
CA ALA A 141 -1.88 6.43 3.52
C ALA A 141 -0.55 6.14 2.80
N VAL A 142 0.10 7.17 2.23
CA VAL A 142 1.45 7.07 1.65
C VAL A 142 2.45 6.56 2.69
N ASN A 143 2.46 7.19 3.87
CA ASN A 143 3.35 6.78 4.97
C ASN A 143 3.08 5.33 5.41
N GLY A 144 1.82 4.92 5.47
CA GLY A 144 1.43 3.56 5.81
C GLY A 144 1.93 2.53 4.81
N ALA A 145 1.83 2.82 3.51
CA ALA A 145 2.32 1.94 2.45
C ALA A 145 3.86 1.80 2.48
N LEU A 146 4.58 2.91 2.63
CA LEU A 146 6.04 2.89 2.78
C LEU A 146 6.47 2.14 4.04
N SER A 147 5.76 2.31 5.15
CA SER A 147 6.03 1.58 6.39
C SER A 147 5.77 0.08 6.24
N ALA A 148 4.72 -0.34 5.50
CA ALA A 148 4.46 -1.74 5.22
C ALA A 148 5.60 -2.37 4.41
N LEU A 149 6.10 -1.68 3.38
CA LEU A 149 7.25 -2.13 2.61
C LEU A 149 8.51 -2.25 3.49
N ARG A 150 8.77 -1.24 4.32
CA ARG A 150 9.93 -1.28 5.21
C ARG A 150 9.90 -2.47 6.15
N GLY A 151 8.74 -2.75 6.77
CA GLY A 151 8.57 -3.89 7.66
C GLY A 151 8.79 -5.24 6.96
N MET A 152 8.48 -5.32 5.66
CA MET A 152 8.72 -6.52 4.86
C MET A 152 10.20 -6.71 4.49
N ILE A 153 10.92 -5.61 4.23
CA ILE A 153 12.34 -5.63 3.83
C ILE A 153 13.27 -5.75 5.05
N ASP A 154 12.91 -5.10 6.15
CA ASP A 154 13.72 -4.97 7.37
C ASP A 154 12.82 -5.23 8.60
N PRO A 155 12.47 -6.50 8.86
CA PRO A 155 11.55 -6.85 9.95
C PRO A 155 12.06 -6.46 11.34
N GLU A 156 13.37 -6.36 11.54
CA GLU A 156 13.98 -6.00 12.83
C GLU A 156 13.76 -4.52 13.17
N ASN A 157 13.56 -3.68 12.16
CA ASN A 157 13.28 -2.24 12.30
C ASN A 157 11.85 -1.87 11.90
N ASP A 158 10.91 -2.82 11.94
CA ASP A 158 9.50 -2.54 11.71
C ASP A 158 8.95 -1.71 12.89
N PRO A 159 8.36 -0.52 12.62
CA PRO A 159 7.81 0.33 13.67
C PRO A 159 6.51 -0.19 14.30
N ARG A 160 6.01 -1.35 13.87
CA ARG A 160 4.84 -1.96 14.52
C ARG A 160 5.20 -2.35 15.95
N PRO A 161 4.28 -2.15 16.92
CA PRO A 161 4.49 -2.69 18.24
C PRO A 161 4.60 -4.23 18.15
N VAL A 162 5.62 -4.77 18.77
CA VAL A 162 5.71 -6.24 18.96
C VAL A 162 4.53 -6.63 19.83
N VAL A 163 3.53 -7.26 19.24
CA VAL A 163 2.44 -7.88 20.00
C VAL A 163 3.04 -9.16 20.58
N ASP A 164 3.29 -9.15 21.89
CA ASP A 164 3.73 -10.33 22.61
C ASP A 164 2.63 -11.39 22.51
N PRO A 165 2.85 -12.54 21.85
CA PRO A 165 1.83 -13.56 21.68
C PRO A 165 1.41 -14.21 23.01
N GLU A 166 2.16 -14.03 24.09
CA GLU A 166 1.84 -14.57 25.42
C GLU A 166 0.99 -13.61 26.28
N HIS A 167 0.81 -12.35 25.85
CA HIS A 167 -0.07 -11.38 26.51
C HIS A 167 -0.99 -10.69 25.50
N PRO A 168 -2.12 -11.33 25.09
CA PRO A 168 -3.16 -10.61 24.36
C PRO A 168 -3.71 -9.53 25.30
N GLY A 169 -3.49 -8.27 24.93
CA GLY A 169 -3.81 -7.12 25.77
C GLY A 169 -5.20 -7.18 26.38
N LEU A 170 -5.24 -7.13 27.69
CA LEU A 170 -6.43 -6.82 28.48
C LEU A 170 -6.69 -5.32 28.30
N GLY A 171 -7.68 -4.96 27.51
CA GLY A 171 -8.18 -3.62 27.33
C GLY A 171 -9.60 -3.64 26.84
#